data_8593147c6e3c642aecb42fbe68ec4b40
#
_entry.id   8593147c6e3c642aecb42fbe68ec4b40
#
_cell.length_a   1.000
_cell.length_b   1.000
_cell.length_c   1.000
_cell.angle_alpha   90.00
_cell.angle_beta   90.00
_cell.angle_gamma   90.00
#
_symmetry.space_group_name_H-M   'P 1'
#
loop_
_entity.id
_entity.type
_entity.pdbx_description
1 polymer ?
#
loop_
_entity_poly.entity_id
_entity_poly.type
_entity_poly.pdbx_seq_one_letter_code
_entity_poly.pdbx_strand_id
1 'polypeptide(L)'
;MTTIYDYLDWRGDLPFTTEPFNEVDNAILSLLSYVHYDDIPNIETTFQPLHKVRDEFYKLHTREEIAEIETYNGVNARLLDKVSDTERFKDIKIGYYISYTDKDFVVQFSAVTFKLDDMIYISYRGTDNTFIGWKEDFYLSYTTGTNGQKAAVAYIDQLFENESLPIHVGGHSKGGNLAIYAACYCNQSIQDKILKVWSNDGPGFQGEVLQSPAYQAIQDRITLIIPDSSIIGILMNNVEPKIVKSTVNTVMQHDALTWIVNRNHFEQAESLSANSAFLNKAVDKFLENLSEDEAKIAIDTIFSVLESTDAESFAKLKEGGFDSFKDIISALQKLPPEKSTVILRLVGNMISNSSNLLASDYISKLQEQFNKVKDSFKKKEER
;
A
#
# COMPACT_ATOMS: atom_id res chain seq x y z
N MET A 1 16.60 15.97 -11.61
CA MET A 1 16.43 14.50 -11.66
C MET A 1 15.09 14.23 -12.31
N THR A 2 15.04 13.31 -13.22
CA THR A 2 13.82 12.97 -13.99
C THR A 2 12.91 12.05 -13.18
N THR A 3 11.62 12.35 -13.15
CA THR A 3 10.59 11.59 -12.45
C THR A 3 9.57 11.03 -13.45
N ILE A 4 8.48 10.42 -12.95
CA ILE A 4 7.36 9.96 -13.78
C ILE A 4 6.76 11.10 -14.61
N TYR A 5 6.66 12.33 -14.07
CA TYR A 5 6.16 13.47 -14.84
C TYR A 5 7.08 13.83 -16.01
N ASP A 6 8.40 13.85 -15.79
CA ASP A 6 9.37 14.07 -16.87
C ASP A 6 9.33 12.95 -17.91
N TYR A 7 9.10 11.71 -17.47
CA TYR A 7 8.91 10.57 -18.39
C TYR A 7 7.69 10.79 -19.29
N LEU A 8 6.57 11.25 -18.74
CA LEU A 8 5.37 11.54 -19.53
C LEU A 8 5.60 12.69 -20.53
N ASP A 9 6.36 13.73 -20.15
CA ASP A 9 6.72 14.81 -21.06
C ASP A 9 7.66 14.38 -22.18
N TRP A 10 8.55 13.44 -21.90
CA TRP A 10 9.61 13.03 -22.80
C TRP A 10 9.27 11.78 -23.61
N ARG A 11 8.52 10.83 -23.03
CA ARG A 11 8.18 9.52 -23.63
C ARG A 11 6.69 9.33 -23.88
N GLY A 12 5.89 10.25 -23.41
CA GLY A 12 4.44 10.22 -23.63
C GLY A 12 4.02 10.36 -25.11
N ASP A 13 4.94 10.72 -26.00
CA ASP A 13 4.73 10.79 -27.45
C ASP A 13 4.81 9.42 -28.16
N LEU A 14 5.33 8.38 -27.51
CA LEU A 14 5.53 7.06 -28.11
C LEU A 14 4.43 6.07 -27.71
N PRO A 15 3.62 5.59 -28.66
CA PRO A 15 2.63 4.56 -28.39
C PRO A 15 3.29 3.22 -28.00
N PHE A 16 2.53 2.34 -27.36
CA PHE A 16 3.01 1.02 -26.91
C PHE A 16 3.47 0.12 -28.06
N THR A 17 3.00 0.37 -29.28
CA THR A 17 3.46 -0.32 -30.50
C THR A 17 4.89 0.05 -30.90
N THR A 18 5.37 1.21 -30.49
CA THR A 18 6.74 1.70 -30.78
C THR A 18 7.69 1.43 -29.63
N GLU A 19 7.27 1.70 -28.40
CA GLU A 19 8.02 1.42 -27.18
C GLU A 19 7.17 0.49 -26.30
N PRO A 20 7.54 -0.77 -26.09
CA PRO A 20 6.76 -1.72 -25.31
C PRO A 20 6.48 -1.25 -23.89
N PHE A 21 5.46 -1.85 -23.27
CA PHE A 21 5.11 -1.61 -21.87
C PHE A 21 6.30 -1.90 -20.94
N ASN A 22 6.57 -1.00 -20.01
CA ASN A 22 7.73 -1.03 -19.15
C ASN A 22 7.38 -0.79 -17.67
N GLU A 23 8.39 -0.80 -16.80
CA GLU A 23 8.19 -0.67 -15.35
C GLU A 23 7.70 0.72 -14.91
N VAL A 24 7.98 1.77 -15.69
CA VAL A 24 7.47 3.13 -15.39
C VAL A 24 5.98 3.20 -15.71
N ASP A 25 5.56 2.60 -16.82
CA ASP A 25 4.14 2.48 -17.17
C ASP A 25 3.38 1.67 -16.12
N ASN A 26 3.97 0.57 -15.64
CA ASN A 26 3.42 -0.21 -14.53
C ASN A 26 3.18 0.66 -13.29
N ALA A 27 4.17 1.46 -12.88
CA ALA A 27 4.02 2.33 -11.72
C ALA A 27 2.92 3.38 -11.95
N ILE A 28 2.84 3.97 -13.15
CA ILE A 28 1.77 4.89 -13.53
C ILE A 28 0.40 4.23 -13.38
N LEU A 29 0.19 3.06 -13.99
CA LEU A 29 -1.10 2.37 -13.91
C LEU A 29 -1.43 1.91 -12.48
N SER A 30 -0.41 1.56 -11.68
CA SER A 30 -0.60 1.24 -10.26
C SER A 30 -1.05 2.46 -9.45
N LEU A 31 -0.48 3.63 -9.72
CA LEU A 31 -0.84 4.87 -9.05
C LEU A 31 -2.23 5.38 -9.47
N LEU A 32 -2.65 5.17 -10.71
CA LEU A 32 -3.99 5.54 -11.16
C LEU A 32 -5.10 4.76 -10.44
N SER A 33 -4.82 3.64 -9.80
CA SER A 33 -5.81 2.94 -8.96
C SER A 33 -6.24 3.71 -7.71
N TYR A 34 -5.48 4.75 -7.30
CA TYR A 34 -5.83 5.60 -6.16
C TYR A 34 -6.85 6.69 -6.49
N VAL A 35 -7.13 6.93 -7.76
CA VAL A 35 -8.19 7.87 -8.17
C VAL A 35 -9.55 7.26 -7.85
N HIS A 36 -10.43 8.07 -7.29
CA HIS A 36 -11.79 7.67 -6.98
C HIS A 36 -12.68 7.86 -8.21
N TYR A 37 -13.07 6.75 -8.83
CA TYR A 37 -13.91 6.75 -10.04
C TYR A 37 -15.39 6.46 -9.74
N ASP A 38 -15.81 6.52 -8.47
CA ASP A 38 -17.12 6.03 -7.99
C ASP A 38 -18.31 6.63 -8.76
N ASP A 39 -18.23 7.89 -9.16
CA ASP A 39 -19.33 8.58 -9.83
C ASP A 39 -19.20 8.63 -11.36
N ILE A 40 -18.24 7.90 -11.94
CA ILE A 40 -18.06 7.82 -13.38
C ILE A 40 -19.06 6.81 -13.98
N PRO A 41 -19.93 7.23 -14.91
CA PRO A 41 -20.98 6.35 -15.44
C PRO A 41 -20.41 5.08 -16.09
N ASN A 42 -20.94 3.92 -15.68
CA ASN A 42 -20.61 2.58 -16.21
C ASN A 42 -19.15 2.14 -16.06
N ILE A 43 -18.33 2.82 -15.27
CA ILE A 43 -16.92 2.45 -15.04
C ILE A 43 -16.79 1.07 -14.38
N GLU A 44 -17.78 0.65 -13.62
CA GLU A 44 -17.83 -0.63 -12.92
C GLU A 44 -18.02 -1.84 -13.85
N THR A 45 -18.59 -1.62 -15.02
CA THR A 45 -19.05 -2.72 -15.89
C THR A 45 -18.50 -2.72 -17.30
N THR A 46 -17.92 -1.60 -17.76
CA THR A 46 -17.46 -1.45 -19.14
C THR A 46 -16.13 -0.72 -19.24
N PHE A 47 -15.37 -1.08 -20.26
CA PHE A 47 -14.17 -0.34 -20.63
C PHE A 47 -14.51 0.95 -21.37
N GLN A 48 -13.87 2.05 -20.97
CA GLN A 48 -14.00 3.35 -21.60
C GLN A 48 -12.59 3.92 -21.90
N PRO A 49 -12.39 4.74 -22.94
CA PRO A 49 -11.11 5.39 -23.19
C PRO A 49 -10.70 6.26 -21.99
N LEU A 50 -9.42 6.19 -21.60
CA LEU A 50 -8.91 6.88 -20.41
C LEU A 50 -9.17 8.39 -20.43
N HIS A 51 -8.97 9.04 -21.59
CA HIS A 51 -9.23 10.47 -21.73
C HIS A 51 -10.71 10.84 -21.50
N LYS A 52 -11.66 9.96 -21.86
CA LYS A 52 -13.09 10.19 -21.59
C LYS A 52 -13.39 10.07 -20.10
N VAL A 53 -12.80 9.09 -19.44
CA VAL A 53 -12.96 8.91 -17.98
C VAL A 53 -12.37 10.11 -17.23
N ARG A 54 -11.19 10.62 -17.65
CA ARG A 54 -10.61 11.86 -17.15
C ARG A 54 -11.58 13.04 -17.33
N ASP A 55 -12.17 13.18 -18.51
CA ASP A 55 -13.10 14.28 -18.81
C ASP A 55 -14.37 14.20 -17.94
N GLU A 56 -14.92 13.00 -17.71
CA GLU A 56 -16.04 12.82 -16.79
C GLU A 56 -15.64 13.13 -15.34
N PHE A 57 -14.45 12.68 -14.90
CA PHE A 57 -13.92 12.99 -13.57
C PHE A 57 -13.84 14.49 -13.32
N TYR A 58 -13.31 15.27 -14.29
CA TYR A 58 -13.18 16.73 -14.16
C TYR A 58 -14.48 17.53 -14.44
N LYS A 59 -15.59 16.87 -14.77
CA LYS A 59 -16.93 17.46 -14.65
C LYS A 59 -17.46 17.45 -13.23
N LEU A 60 -17.04 16.45 -12.44
CA LEU A 60 -17.43 16.28 -11.04
C LEU A 60 -16.51 17.04 -10.07
N HIS A 61 -15.24 17.21 -10.45
CA HIS A 61 -14.20 17.82 -9.65
C HIS A 61 -13.47 18.88 -10.45
N THR A 62 -13.38 20.10 -9.98
CA THR A 62 -12.60 21.15 -10.68
C THR A 62 -11.11 20.91 -10.53
N ARG A 63 -10.29 21.40 -11.49
CA ARG A 63 -8.83 21.31 -11.39
C ARG A 63 -8.28 22.08 -10.20
N GLU A 64 -8.94 23.18 -9.87
CA GLU A 64 -8.62 24.03 -8.72
C GLU A 64 -8.81 23.28 -7.41
N GLU A 65 -9.94 22.58 -7.23
CA GLU A 65 -10.19 21.72 -6.06
C GLU A 65 -9.16 20.61 -5.94
N ILE A 66 -8.87 19.92 -7.04
CA ILE A 66 -7.89 18.81 -7.06
C ILE A 66 -6.46 19.33 -6.80
N ALA A 67 -6.14 20.55 -7.20
CA ALA A 67 -4.82 21.14 -6.94
C ALA A 67 -4.54 21.36 -5.45
N GLU A 68 -5.57 21.64 -4.66
CA GLU A 68 -5.48 21.85 -3.20
C GLU A 68 -5.41 20.53 -2.40
N ILE A 69 -5.68 19.38 -3.03
CA ILE A 69 -5.67 18.09 -2.34
C ILE A 69 -4.25 17.50 -2.34
N GLU A 70 -3.62 17.44 -1.17
CA GLU A 70 -2.27 16.89 -0.98
C GLU A 70 -2.25 15.36 -0.70
N THR A 71 -3.40 14.73 -0.54
CA THR A 71 -3.48 13.28 -0.32
C THR A 71 -3.18 12.48 -1.58
N TYR A 72 -2.92 11.19 -1.44
CA TYR A 72 -2.68 10.28 -2.57
C TYR A 72 -3.74 10.37 -3.66
N ASN A 73 -5.02 10.52 -3.29
CA ASN A 73 -6.10 10.65 -4.26
C ASN A 73 -5.94 11.92 -5.13
N GLY A 74 -5.72 13.08 -4.52
CA GLY A 74 -5.54 14.34 -5.27
C GLY A 74 -4.30 14.34 -6.14
N VAL A 75 -3.18 13.83 -5.62
CA VAL A 75 -1.92 13.72 -6.36
C VAL A 75 -2.09 12.82 -7.59
N ASN A 76 -2.77 11.67 -7.43
CA ASN A 76 -2.98 10.74 -8.53
C ASN A 76 -4.10 11.18 -9.50
N ALA A 77 -5.05 12.02 -9.07
CA ALA A 77 -5.98 12.68 -9.99
C ALA A 77 -5.25 13.67 -10.93
N ARG A 78 -4.23 14.39 -10.43
CA ARG A 78 -3.36 15.21 -11.29
C ARG A 78 -2.52 14.35 -12.25
N LEU A 79 -2.09 13.17 -11.81
CA LEU A 79 -1.43 12.21 -12.69
C LEU A 79 -2.38 11.72 -13.80
N LEU A 80 -3.65 11.42 -13.47
CA LEU A 80 -4.67 11.05 -14.47
C LEU A 80 -4.83 12.12 -15.56
N ASP A 81 -4.88 13.40 -15.16
CA ASP A 81 -4.97 14.51 -16.12
C ASP A 81 -3.77 14.50 -17.07
N LYS A 82 -2.55 14.43 -16.52
CA LYS A 82 -1.31 14.44 -17.30
C LYS A 82 -1.18 13.23 -18.23
N VAL A 83 -1.45 12.03 -17.73
CA VAL A 83 -1.35 10.77 -18.48
C VAL A 83 -2.32 10.77 -19.66
N SER A 84 -3.55 11.24 -19.44
CA SER A 84 -4.61 11.23 -20.45
C SER A 84 -4.35 12.14 -21.66
N ASP A 85 -3.43 13.10 -21.53
CA ASP A 85 -3.05 14.00 -22.64
C ASP A 85 -1.88 13.46 -23.49
N THR A 86 -1.27 12.33 -23.08
CA THR A 86 -0.16 11.73 -23.81
C THR A 86 -0.62 10.79 -24.92
N GLU A 87 0.12 10.74 -26.03
CA GLU A 87 -0.14 9.79 -27.13
C GLU A 87 -0.07 8.34 -26.64
N ARG A 88 0.80 8.09 -25.64
CA ARG A 88 1.05 6.75 -25.07
C ARG A 88 -0.17 6.17 -24.35
N PHE A 89 -0.93 6.98 -23.61
CA PHE A 89 -1.98 6.50 -22.72
C PHE A 89 -3.40 6.96 -23.07
N LYS A 90 -3.57 7.99 -23.88
CA LYS A 90 -4.89 8.62 -24.09
C LYS A 90 -6.00 7.66 -24.55
N ASP A 91 -5.62 6.65 -25.34
CA ASP A 91 -6.58 5.72 -25.97
C ASP A 91 -6.64 4.35 -25.26
N ILE A 92 -5.81 4.11 -24.23
CA ILE A 92 -6.00 2.92 -23.40
C ILE A 92 -7.39 2.98 -22.77
N LYS A 93 -7.95 1.80 -22.51
CA LYS A 93 -9.28 1.72 -21.90
C LYS A 93 -9.15 1.41 -20.43
N ILE A 94 -9.99 2.04 -19.62
CA ILE A 94 -10.10 1.80 -18.17
C ILE A 94 -11.51 1.36 -17.84
N GLY A 95 -11.68 0.44 -16.89
CA GLY A 95 -12.99 -0.03 -16.47
C GLY A 95 -12.94 -1.07 -15.37
N TYR A 96 -14.09 -1.65 -15.08
CA TYR A 96 -14.26 -2.63 -13.99
C TYR A 96 -13.76 -2.12 -12.64
N TYR A 97 -13.95 -0.82 -12.40
CA TYR A 97 -13.60 -0.22 -11.13
C TYR A 97 -14.50 -0.73 -10.02
N ILE A 98 -13.88 -1.06 -8.90
CA ILE A 98 -14.56 -1.40 -7.65
C ILE A 98 -13.85 -0.73 -6.49
N SER A 99 -14.63 -0.20 -5.55
CA SER A 99 -14.08 0.36 -4.30
C SER A 99 -15.10 0.15 -3.19
N TYR A 100 -14.67 -0.45 -2.09
CA TYR A 100 -15.50 -0.56 -0.90
C TYR A 100 -14.66 -0.70 0.37
N THR A 101 -15.27 -0.33 1.47
CA THR A 101 -14.72 -0.47 2.81
C THR A 101 -15.78 -1.09 3.72
N ASP A 102 -15.42 -2.11 4.48
CA ASP A 102 -16.29 -2.77 5.44
C ASP A 102 -15.58 -2.89 6.78
N LYS A 103 -16.18 -2.26 7.81
CA LYS A 103 -15.62 -2.22 9.17
C LYS A 103 -15.76 -3.56 9.90
N ASP A 104 -16.85 -4.25 9.67
CA ASP A 104 -17.17 -5.50 10.36
C ASP A 104 -16.25 -6.63 9.89
N PHE A 105 -15.92 -6.63 8.61
CA PHE A 105 -15.01 -7.60 7.99
C PHE A 105 -13.55 -7.11 7.93
N VAL A 106 -13.26 -5.90 8.40
CA VAL A 106 -11.91 -5.28 8.34
C VAL A 106 -11.33 -5.41 6.93
N VAL A 107 -12.01 -4.82 5.97
CA VAL A 107 -11.58 -4.81 4.58
C VAL A 107 -11.66 -3.40 4.00
N GLN A 108 -10.59 -2.99 3.32
CA GLN A 108 -10.55 -1.85 2.44
C GLN A 108 -9.98 -2.33 1.11
N PHE A 109 -10.83 -2.44 0.11
CA PHE A 109 -10.48 -2.99 -1.20
C PHE A 109 -10.87 -2.03 -2.32
N SER A 110 -9.96 -1.89 -3.27
CA SER A 110 -10.25 -1.23 -4.54
C SER A 110 -9.37 -1.81 -5.65
N ALA A 111 -9.93 -1.91 -6.83
CA ALA A 111 -9.24 -2.35 -8.03
C ALA A 111 -9.80 -1.63 -9.26
N VAL A 112 -8.98 -1.51 -10.28
CA VAL A 112 -9.38 -1.02 -11.59
C VAL A 112 -8.58 -1.77 -12.66
N THR A 113 -9.15 -1.93 -13.83
CA THR A 113 -8.49 -2.63 -14.93
C THR A 113 -8.27 -1.71 -16.11
N PHE A 114 -7.08 -1.79 -16.68
CA PHE A 114 -6.69 -1.12 -17.91
C PHE A 114 -6.60 -2.16 -19.04
N LYS A 115 -7.14 -1.82 -20.20
CA LYS A 115 -7.04 -2.64 -21.41
C LYS A 115 -6.21 -1.89 -22.44
N LEU A 116 -5.07 -2.47 -22.76
CA LEU A 116 -4.22 -2.09 -23.89
C LEU A 116 -4.61 -2.93 -25.11
N ASP A 117 -4.01 -2.67 -26.25
CA ASP A 117 -4.35 -3.41 -27.49
C ASP A 117 -3.99 -4.90 -27.39
N ASP A 118 -2.91 -5.23 -26.71
CA ASP A 118 -2.31 -6.56 -26.64
C ASP A 118 -2.31 -7.19 -25.24
N MET A 119 -2.79 -6.49 -24.20
CA MET A 119 -2.82 -7.01 -22.85
C MET A 119 -3.87 -6.35 -21.94
N ILE A 120 -4.17 -7.03 -20.85
CA ILE A 120 -4.93 -6.51 -19.72
C ILE A 120 -3.94 -6.20 -18.58
N TYR A 121 -4.09 -5.03 -17.95
CA TYR A 121 -3.40 -4.69 -16.71
C TYR A 121 -4.40 -4.50 -15.58
N ILE A 122 -4.35 -5.35 -14.58
CA ILE A 122 -5.20 -5.27 -13.37
C ILE A 122 -4.41 -4.54 -12.29
N SER A 123 -4.94 -3.43 -11.82
CA SER A 123 -4.32 -2.60 -10.77
C SER A 123 -5.11 -2.69 -9.47
N TYR A 124 -4.46 -3.20 -8.42
CA TYR A 124 -4.99 -3.20 -7.07
C TYR A 124 -4.48 -1.97 -6.32
N ARG A 125 -5.41 -1.25 -5.68
CA ARG A 125 -5.09 -0.06 -4.88
C ARG A 125 -4.48 -0.47 -3.54
N GLY A 126 -3.47 0.26 -3.11
CA GLY A 126 -2.92 0.20 -1.76
C GLY A 126 -3.85 0.82 -0.72
N THR A 127 -3.31 0.98 0.48
CA THR A 127 -4.04 1.53 1.61
C THR A 127 -4.34 3.00 1.39
N ASP A 128 -5.57 3.39 1.70
CA ASP A 128 -5.92 4.79 1.90
C ASP A 128 -5.50 5.24 3.32
N ASN A 129 -5.77 6.48 3.70
CA ASN A 129 -5.41 7.00 5.03
C ASN A 129 -6.39 6.58 6.14
N THR A 130 -7.32 5.63 5.90
CA THR A 130 -8.29 5.18 6.90
C THR A 130 -7.66 4.22 7.91
N PHE A 131 -8.15 4.23 9.15
CA PHE A 131 -7.71 3.27 10.16
C PHE A 131 -8.00 1.82 9.78
N ILE A 132 -9.06 1.57 9.01
CA ILE A 132 -9.42 0.22 8.56
C ILE A 132 -8.39 -0.32 7.57
N GLY A 133 -7.97 0.51 6.62
CA GLY A 133 -6.93 0.15 5.67
C GLY A 133 -5.63 -0.21 6.38
N TRP A 134 -5.19 0.63 7.33
CA TRP A 134 -3.99 0.37 8.13
C TRP A 134 -4.12 -0.86 9.03
N LYS A 135 -5.28 -1.10 9.61
CA LYS A 135 -5.54 -2.30 10.42
C LYS A 135 -5.41 -3.57 9.56
N GLU A 136 -5.94 -3.56 8.35
CA GLU A 136 -5.80 -4.67 7.41
C GLU A 136 -4.32 -4.89 7.01
N ASP A 137 -3.53 -3.80 6.83
CA ASP A 137 -2.11 -3.92 6.53
C ASP A 137 -1.34 -4.62 7.67
N PHE A 138 -1.67 -4.31 8.90
CA PHE A 138 -1.09 -5.03 10.05
C PHE A 138 -1.52 -6.50 10.08
N TYR A 139 -2.74 -6.83 9.63
CA TYR A 139 -3.19 -8.22 9.55
C TYR A 139 -2.37 -9.05 8.55
N LEU A 140 -1.82 -8.45 7.50
CA LEU A 140 -0.91 -9.12 6.56
C LEU A 140 0.32 -9.71 7.27
N SER A 141 0.76 -9.11 8.38
CA SER A 141 1.96 -9.56 9.11
C SER A 141 1.77 -10.85 9.91
N TYR A 142 0.53 -11.30 10.17
CA TYR A 142 0.26 -12.50 10.97
C TYR A 142 -0.89 -13.39 10.45
N THR A 143 -1.62 -12.96 9.43
CA THR A 143 -2.75 -13.71 8.87
C THR A 143 -2.48 -14.09 7.43
N THR A 144 -2.71 -15.34 7.09
CA THR A 144 -2.71 -15.82 5.71
C THR A 144 -4.10 -15.66 5.10
N GLY A 145 -4.21 -14.86 4.05
CA GLY A 145 -5.48 -14.66 3.33
C GLY A 145 -6.42 -13.68 4.03
N THR A 146 -6.02 -12.40 4.11
CA THR A 146 -6.91 -11.32 4.56
C THR A 146 -8.15 -11.19 3.67
N ASN A 147 -9.17 -10.48 4.14
CA ASN A 147 -10.37 -10.27 3.34
C ASN A 147 -10.08 -9.46 2.06
N GLY A 148 -9.15 -8.50 2.08
CA GLY A 148 -8.71 -7.80 0.88
C GLY A 148 -7.98 -8.71 -0.11
N GLN A 149 -7.14 -9.63 0.37
CA GLN A 149 -6.49 -10.63 -0.48
C GLN A 149 -7.51 -11.56 -1.14
N LYS A 150 -8.51 -12.03 -0.39
CA LYS A 150 -9.62 -12.84 -0.95
C LYS A 150 -10.46 -12.06 -1.96
N ALA A 151 -10.71 -10.77 -1.69
CA ALA A 151 -11.40 -9.90 -2.63
C ALA A 151 -10.61 -9.71 -3.93
N ALA A 152 -9.27 -9.62 -3.85
CA ALA A 152 -8.41 -9.50 -5.02
C ALA A 152 -8.47 -10.77 -5.91
N VAL A 153 -8.49 -11.96 -5.30
CA VAL A 153 -8.72 -13.23 -6.02
C VAL A 153 -10.11 -13.24 -6.66
N ALA A 154 -11.16 -12.92 -5.91
CA ALA A 154 -12.52 -12.90 -6.44
C ALA A 154 -12.69 -11.92 -7.61
N TYR A 155 -12.05 -10.75 -7.55
CA TYR A 155 -12.09 -9.76 -8.62
C TYR A 155 -11.53 -10.31 -9.93
N ILE A 156 -10.34 -10.90 -9.91
CA ILE A 156 -9.73 -11.43 -11.14
C ILE A 156 -10.50 -12.64 -11.67
N ASP A 157 -10.95 -13.55 -10.81
CA ASP A 157 -11.67 -14.76 -11.20
C ASP A 157 -13.02 -14.45 -11.84
N GLN A 158 -13.79 -13.52 -11.29
CA GLN A 158 -15.12 -13.19 -11.80
C GLN A 158 -15.09 -12.45 -13.14
N LEU A 159 -14.08 -11.60 -13.37
CA LEU A 159 -14.07 -10.70 -14.51
C LEU A 159 -13.26 -11.25 -15.69
N PHE A 160 -12.23 -12.07 -15.45
CA PHE A 160 -11.24 -12.38 -16.49
C PHE A 160 -11.10 -13.87 -16.82
N GLU A 161 -12.01 -14.73 -16.35
CA GLU A 161 -12.02 -16.15 -16.69
C GLU A 161 -12.02 -16.39 -18.20
N ASN A 162 -12.82 -15.63 -18.95
CA ASN A 162 -12.98 -15.73 -20.40
C ASN A 162 -12.12 -14.72 -21.20
N GLU A 163 -11.24 -13.98 -20.56
CA GLU A 163 -10.33 -13.07 -21.29
C GLU A 163 -9.30 -13.88 -22.09
N SER A 164 -9.04 -13.45 -23.31
CA SER A 164 -8.09 -14.10 -24.22
C SER A 164 -6.73 -13.42 -24.27
N LEU A 165 -6.64 -12.16 -23.84
CA LEU A 165 -5.41 -11.40 -23.82
C LEU A 165 -4.52 -11.82 -22.65
N PRO A 166 -3.19 -11.70 -22.78
CA PRO A 166 -2.26 -11.79 -21.68
C PRO A 166 -2.62 -10.81 -20.55
N ILE A 167 -2.34 -11.22 -19.32
CA ILE A 167 -2.66 -10.43 -18.13
C ILE A 167 -1.37 -10.02 -17.42
N HIS A 168 -1.26 -8.75 -17.13
CA HIS A 168 -0.38 -8.24 -16.10
C HIS A 168 -1.21 -7.85 -14.87
N VAL A 169 -0.71 -8.13 -13.70
CA VAL A 169 -1.30 -7.68 -12.44
C VAL A 169 -0.29 -6.83 -11.69
N GLY A 170 -0.75 -5.79 -11.01
CA GLY A 170 0.16 -4.94 -10.26
C GLY A 170 -0.55 -4.07 -9.24
N GLY A 171 0.25 -3.35 -8.47
CA GLY A 171 -0.22 -2.39 -7.50
C GLY A 171 0.94 -1.75 -6.74
N HIS A 172 0.61 -0.73 -5.97
CA HIS A 172 1.54 -0.01 -5.12
C HIS A 172 1.18 -0.26 -3.64
N SER A 173 2.18 -0.36 -2.77
CA SER A 173 1.96 -0.59 -1.34
C SER A 173 1.20 -1.90 -1.10
N LYS A 174 0.17 -1.94 -0.26
CA LYS A 174 -0.72 -3.10 -0.09
C LYS A 174 -1.21 -3.66 -1.43
N GLY A 175 -1.48 -2.80 -2.43
CA GLY A 175 -1.90 -3.23 -3.76
C GLY A 175 -0.90 -4.16 -4.46
N GLY A 176 0.41 -3.99 -4.22
CA GLY A 176 1.44 -4.90 -4.70
C GLY A 176 1.35 -6.30 -4.05
N ASN A 177 1.07 -6.36 -2.76
CA ASN A 177 0.81 -7.62 -2.06
C ASN A 177 -0.47 -8.29 -2.57
N LEU A 178 -1.57 -7.53 -2.75
CA LEU A 178 -2.82 -8.03 -3.31
C LEU A 178 -2.63 -8.60 -4.72
N ALA A 179 -1.80 -7.95 -5.56
CA ALA A 179 -1.50 -8.40 -6.91
C ALA A 179 -0.79 -9.77 -6.92
N ILE A 180 0.22 -9.94 -6.06
CA ILE A 180 0.93 -11.22 -5.90
C ILE A 180 -0.04 -12.29 -5.38
N TYR A 181 -0.83 -11.98 -4.34
CA TYR A 181 -1.77 -12.94 -3.76
C TYR A 181 -2.85 -13.37 -4.77
N ALA A 182 -3.41 -12.44 -5.52
CA ALA A 182 -4.38 -12.74 -6.57
C ALA A 182 -3.77 -13.65 -7.66
N ALA A 183 -2.55 -13.36 -8.09
CA ALA A 183 -1.85 -14.20 -9.07
C ALA A 183 -1.55 -15.62 -8.56
N CYS A 184 -1.27 -15.77 -7.25
CA CYS A 184 -1.07 -17.09 -6.64
C CYS A 184 -2.34 -17.94 -6.64
N TYR A 185 -3.47 -17.33 -6.25
CA TYR A 185 -4.65 -18.08 -5.83
C TYR A 185 -5.86 -17.93 -6.78
N CYS A 186 -5.74 -17.24 -7.90
CA CYS A 186 -6.77 -17.22 -8.93
C CYS A 186 -6.89 -18.58 -9.64
N ASN A 187 -7.97 -18.76 -10.40
CA ASN A 187 -8.20 -19.94 -11.21
C ASN A 187 -7.01 -20.21 -12.15
N GLN A 188 -6.66 -21.49 -12.32
CA GLN A 188 -5.51 -21.92 -13.13
C GLN A 188 -5.58 -21.37 -14.57
N SER A 189 -6.77 -21.34 -15.17
CA SER A 189 -6.98 -20.78 -16.53
C SER A 189 -6.63 -19.31 -16.67
N ILE A 190 -6.70 -18.56 -15.56
CA ILE A 190 -6.29 -17.15 -15.48
C ILE A 190 -4.81 -17.07 -15.15
N GLN A 191 -4.33 -17.85 -14.17
CA GLN A 191 -2.92 -17.87 -13.80
C GLN A 191 -2.00 -18.16 -14.99
N ASP A 192 -2.43 -19.06 -15.90
CA ASP A 192 -1.69 -19.40 -17.12
C ASP A 192 -1.54 -18.21 -18.08
N LYS A 193 -2.46 -17.22 -18.01
CA LYS A 193 -2.42 -15.99 -18.83
C LYS A 193 -1.63 -14.86 -18.18
N ILE A 194 -1.32 -14.96 -16.87
CA ILE A 194 -0.56 -13.93 -16.16
C ILE A 194 0.90 -14.02 -16.59
N LEU A 195 1.38 -13.01 -17.32
CA LEU A 195 2.76 -12.92 -17.78
C LEU A 195 3.65 -12.21 -16.78
N LYS A 196 3.12 -11.22 -16.03
CA LYS A 196 3.90 -10.38 -15.13
C LYS A 196 3.07 -9.99 -13.91
N VAL A 197 3.73 -9.99 -12.76
CA VAL A 197 3.19 -9.52 -11.48
C VAL A 197 4.09 -8.41 -10.97
N TRP A 198 3.54 -7.22 -10.76
CA TRP A 198 4.27 -6.04 -10.37
C TRP A 198 3.92 -5.64 -8.93
N SER A 199 4.92 -5.53 -8.08
CA SER A 199 4.77 -5.00 -6.74
C SER A 199 5.65 -3.76 -6.59
N ASN A 200 5.02 -2.59 -6.47
CA ASN A 200 5.70 -1.32 -6.30
C ASN A 200 5.68 -0.96 -4.80
N ASP A 201 6.80 -1.20 -4.12
CA ASP A 201 6.99 -1.00 -2.69
C ASP A 201 5.91 -1.69 -1.82
N GLY A 202 5.45 -2.88 -2.27
CA GLY A 202 4.48 -3.69 -1.55
C GLY A 202 5.13 -4.63 -0.54
N PRO A 203 4.49 -4.86 0.62
CA PRO A 203 4.98 -5.80 1.62
C PRO A 203 4.95 -7.24 1.08
N GLY A 204 5.82 -8.09 1.63
CA GLY A 204 5.93 -9.50 1.29
C GLY A 204 4.89 -10.38 1.96
N PHE A 205 5.28 -11.62 2.22
CA PHE A 205 4.42 -12.66 2.78
C PHE A 205 5.10 -13.44 3.89
N GLN A 206 4.30 -14.11 4.70
CA GLN A 206 4.79 -15.10 5.66
C GLN A 206 5.30 -16.36 4.95
N GLY A 207 6.15 -17.12 5.66
CA GLY A 207 6.81 -18.32 5.11
C GLY A 207 5.86 -19.35 4.52
N GLU A 208 4.65 -19.50 5.06
CA GLU A 208 3.66 -20.44 4.53
C GLU A 208 3.22 -20.11 3.10
N VAL A 209 3.00 -18.83 2.79
CA VAL A 209 2.65 -18.40 1.43
C VAL A 209 3.81 -18.65 0.48
N LEU A 210 5.03 -18.26 0.87
CA LEU A 210 6.22 -18.39 0.04
C LEU A 210 6.55 -19.87 -0.28
N GLN A 211 6.26 -20.77 0.64
CA GLN A 211 6.47 -22.22 0.47
C GLN A 211 5.32 -22.90 -0.28
N SER A 212 4.21 -22.21 -0.51
CA SER A 212 3.06 -22.79 -1.19
C SER A 212 3.37 -23.09 -2.66
N PRO A 213 2.83 -24.19 -3.22
CA PRO A 213 2.94 -24.47 -4.66
C PRO A 213 2.38 -23.33 -5.53
N ALA A 214 1.37 -22.61 -5.04
CA ALA A 214 0.75 -21.47 -5.72
C ALA A 214 1.74 -20.30 -5.91
N TYR A 215 2.49 -19.94 -4.88
CA TYR A 215 3.52 -18.91 -4.98
C TYR A 215 4.67 -19.35 -5.87
N GLN A 216 5.15 -20.60 -5.70
CA GLN A 216 6.24 -21.16 -6.49
C GLN A 216 5.92 -21.16 -8.00
N ALA A 217 4.66 -21.36 -8.37
CA ALA A 217 4.22 -21.37 -9.76
C ALA A 217 4.34 -20.00 -10.46
N ILE A 218 4.35 -18.90 -9.69
CA ILE A 218 4.36 -17.53 -10.26
C ILE A 218 5.56 -16.69 -9.84
N GLN A 219 6.42 -17.16 -8.93
CA GLN A 219 7.51 -16.35 -8.36
C GLN A 219 8.43 -15.75 -9.41
N ASP A 220 8.73 -16.47 -10.50
CA ASP A 220 9.58 -15.99 -11.59
C ASP A 220 8.93 -14.89 -12.45
N ARG A 221 7.61 -14.69 -12.29
CA ARG A 221 6.84 -13.64 -12.95
C ARG A 221 6.76 -12.38 -12.10
N ILE A 222 7.13 -12.44 -10.80
CA ILE A 222 7.08 -11.31 -9.88
C ILE A 222 8.25 -10.37 -10.15
N THR A 223 7.94 -9.09 -10.22
CA THR A 223 8.92 -8.00 -10.19
C THR A 223 8.58 -7.09 -9.02
N LEU A 224 9.41 -7.14 -7.98
CA LEU A 224 9.33 -6.25 -6.83
C LEU A 224 10.26 -5.06 -7.05
N ILE A 225 9.73 -3.85 -7.02
CA ILE A 225 10.47 -2.60 -7.12
C ILE A 225 10.31 -1.86 -5.80
N ILE A 226 11.42 -1.51 -5.15
CA ILE A 226 11.41 -0.79 -3.87
C ILE A 226 12.42 0.36 -3.91
N PRO A 227 12.16 1.50 -3.27
CA PRO A 227 13.16 2.54 -3.13
C PRO A 227 14.26 2.13 -2.15
N ASP A 228 15.44 2.77 -2.23
CA ASP A 228 16.59 2.45 -1.39
C ASP A 228 16.36 2.69 0.11
N SER A 229 15.43 3.57 0.46
CA SER A 229 15.00 3.81 1.85
C SER A 229 13.59 3.27 2.13
N SER A 230 13.20 2.20 1.44
CA SER A 230 11.93 1.53 1.66
C SER A 230 11.74 1.12 3.13
N ILE A 231 10.52 1.26 3.60
CA ILE A 231 10.05 0.74 4.89
C ILE A 231 9.00 -0.35 4.66
N ILE A 232 8.12 -0.17 3.70
CA ILE A 232 6.99 -1.07 3.45
C ILE A 232 7.42 -2.28 2.63
N GLY A 233 8.14 -2.07 1.52
CA GLY A 233 8.55 -3.15 0.62
C GLY A 233 9.58 -4.12 1.20
N ILE A 234 10.19 -3.77 2.34
CA ILE A 234 11.10 -4.65 3.09
C ILE A 234 10.38 -5.45 4.18
N LEU A 235 9.10 -5.19 4.45
CA LEU A 235 8.35 -5.94 5.47
C LEU A 235 8.05 -7.36 4.98
N MET A 236 8.29 -8.32 5.87
CA MET A 236 8.13 -9.76 5.59
C MET A 236 9.08 -10.23 4.47
N ASN A 237 8.83 -11.41 3.89
CA ASN A 237 9.68 -11.99 2.88
C ASN A 237 9.06 -11.88 1.48
N ASN A 238 9.89 -11.72 0.47
CA ASN A 238 9.47 -11.58 -0.91
C ASN A 238 10.58 -12.11 -1.86
N VAL A 239 10.35 -11.98 -3.18
CA VAL A 239 11.42 -12.16 -4.18
C VAL A 239 12.49 -11.08 -4.01
N GLU A 240 13.67 -11.31 -4.58
CA GLU A 240 14.76 -10.33 -4.61
C GLU A 240 14.28 -9.02 -5.25
N PRO A 241 14.36 -7.87 -4.56
CA PRO A 241 13.85 -6.62 -5.07
C PRO A 241 14.79 -5.93 -6.05
N LYS A 242 14.23 -5.24 -7.03
CA LYS A 242 14.92 -4.18 -7.76
C LYS A 242 14.90 -2.92 -6.89
N ILE A 243 16.07 -2.53 -6.38
CA ILE A 243 16.21 -1.33 -5.55
C ILE A 243 16.40 -0.12 -6.44
N VAL A 244 15.60 0.93 -6.23
CA VAL A 244 15.61 2.14 -7.07
C VAL A 244 15.89 3.40 -6.26
N LYS A 245 16.42 4.43 -6.93
CA LYS A 245 16.67 5.74 -6.34
C LYS A 245 15.42 6.62 -6.35
N SER A 246 15.38 7.55 -5.40
CA SER A 246 14.33 8.56 -5.31
C SER A 246 14.92 9.99 -5.25
N THR A 247 14.10 10.97 -5.58
CA THR A 247 14.43 12.40 -5.46
C THR A 247 14.32 12.92 -4.03
N VAL A 248 13.68 12.14 -3.15
CA VAL A 248 13.49 12.46 -1.72
C VAL A 248 14.16 11.41 -0.84
N ASN A 249 14.23 11.66 0.45
CA ASN A 249 14.80 10.74 1.44
C ASN A 249 13.73 10.24 2.40
N THR A 250 14.04 9.18 3.15
CA THR A 250 13.21 8.63 4.21
C THR A 250 11.91 7.97 3.72
N VAL A 251 10.92 7.85 4.57
CA VAL A 251 9.60 7.26 4.31
C VAL A 251 8.86 7.90 3.12
N MET A 252 9.19 9.14 2.75
CA MET A 252 8.61 9.82 1.60
C MET A 252 8.94 9.15 0.26
N GLN A 253 9.95 8.32 0.22
CA GLN A 253 10.27 7.49 -0.96
C GLN A 253 9.22 6.43 -1.28
N HIS A 254 8.31 6.15 -0.34
CA HIS A 254 7.16 5.27 -0.60
C HIS A 254 6.28 5.76 -1.75
N ASP A 255 6.26 7.06 -2.01
CA ASP A 255 5.58 7.64 -3.17
C ASP A 255 6.39 7.40 -4.46
N ALA A 256 5.89 6.51 -5.32
CA ALA A 256 6.56 6.17 -6.57
C ALA A 256 6.68 7.34 -7.56
N LEU A 257 5.92 8.43 -7.38
CA LEU A 257 6.11 9.67 -8.15
C LEU A 257 7.46 10.34 -7.87
N THR A 258 8.11 9.99 -6.77
CA THR A 258 9.43 10.51 -6.39
C THR A 258 10.59 9.67 -6.95
N TRP A 259 10.32 8.51 -7.55
CA TRP A 259 11.36 7.61 -8.06
C TRP A 259 12.04 8.20 -9.29
N ILE A 260 13.35 8.04 -9.36
CA ILE A 260 14.15 8.59 -10.45
C ILE A 260 14.02 7.69 -11.67
N VAL A 261 13.55 8.28 -12.77
CA VAL A 261 13.39 7.59 -14.05
C VAL A 261 14.63 7.81 -14.91
N ASN A 262 15.12 6.74 -15.51
CA ASN A 262 16.18 6.75 -16.52
C ASN A 262 15.64 6.08 -17.80
N ARG A 263 15.26 6.87 -18.80
CA ARG A 263 14.63 6.41 -20.04
C ARG A 263 13.30 5.70 -19.78
N ASN A 264 13.24 4.37 -19.91
CA ASN A 264 12.07 3.52 -19.75
C ASN A 264 12.15 2.62 -18.52
N HIS A 265 13.02 2.94 -17.57
CA HIS A 265 13.19 2.21 -16.31
C HIS A 265 13.54 3.16 -15.17
N PHE A 266 13.41 2.68 -13.93
CA PHE A 266 13.87 3.42 -12.76
C PHE A 266 15.38 3.30 -12.58
N GLU A 267 16.02 4.38 -12.13
CA GLU A 267 17.44 4.37 -11.82
C GLU A 267 17.75 3.47 -10.63
N GLN A 268 18.59 2.48 -10.82
CA GLN A 268 18.93 1.50 -9.79
C GLN A 268 19.84 2.10 -8.72
N ALA A 269 19.58 1.72 -7.47
CA ALA A 269 20.49 1.88 -6.36
C ALA A 269 21.29 0.57 -6.13
N GLU A 270 22.48 0.68 -5.57
CA GLU A 270 23.34 -0.50 -5.32
C GLU A 270 22.83 -1.37 -4.19
N SER A 271 22.18 -0.76 -3.18
CA SER A 271 21.66 -1.46 -1.99
C SER A 271 20.64 -0.60 -1.26
N LEU A 272 19.97 -1.21 -0.31
CA LEU A 272 19.16 -0.48 0.67
C LEU A 272 20.04 0.47 1.49
N SER A 273 19.46 1.60 1.91
CA SER A 273 20.09 2.51 2.87
C SER A 273 20.36 1.82 4.21
N ALA A 274 21.38 2.26 4.93
CA ALA A 274 21.71 1.69 6.24
C ALA A 274 20.55 1.76 7.24
N ASN A 275 19.74 2.82 7.17
CA ASN A 275 18.56 2.99 8.03
C ASN A 275 17.46 1.99 7.67
N SER A 276 17.19 1.77 6.39
CA SER A 276 16.21 0.79 5.93
C SER A 276 16.63 -0.63 6.30
N ALA A 277 17.89 -1.00 6.05
CA ALA A 277 18.42 -2.31 6.42
C ALA A 277 18.39 -2.56 7.94
N PHE A 278 18.61 -1.52 8.75
CA PHE A 278 18.49 -1.62 10.21
C PHE A 278 17.03 -1.79 10.65
N LEU A 279 16.11 -1.00 10.08
CA LEU A 279 14.70 -1.07 10.38
C LEU A 279 14.11 -2.45 10.04
N ASN A 280 14.47 -3.00 8.88
CA ASN A 280 14.06 -4.36 8.50
C ASN A 280 14.41 -5.38 9.59
N LYS A 281 15.68 -5.43 10.01
CA LYS A 281 16.12 -6.33 11.07
C LYS A 281 15.39 -6.10 12.40
N ALA A 282 15.06 -4.86 12.72
CA ALA A 282 14.35 -4.52 13.96
C ALA A 282 12.88 -4.98 13.90
N VAL A 283 12.21 -4.84 12.75
CA VAL A 283 10.83 -5.28 12.54
C VAL A 283 10.76 -6.80 12.51
N ASP A 284 11.65 -7.48 11.79
CA ASP A 284 11.71 -8.95 11.76
C ASP A 284 11.87 -9.52 13.18
N LYS A 285 12.85 -9.01 13.93
CA LYS A 285 13.08 -9.43 15.31
C LYS A 285 11.90 -9.15 16.23
N PHE A 286 11.14 -8.10 15.96
CA PHE A 286 9.93 -7.77 16.73
C PHE A 286 8.80 -8.78 16.43
N LEU A 287 8.55 -9.07 15.15
CA LEU A 287 7.51 -10.00 14.72
C LEU A 287 7.82 -11.45 15.14
N GLU A 288 9.10 -11.87 15.09
CA GLU A 288 9.53 -13.21 15.53
C GLU A 288 9.21 -13.50 17.02
N ASN A 289 9.07 -12.45 17.86
CA ASN A 289 8.81 -12.59 19.28
C ASN A 289 7.33 -12.56 19.66
N LEU A 290 6.42 -12.49 18.69
CA LEU A 290 4.98 -12.48 18.91
C LEU A 290 4.33 -13.76 18.38
N SER A 291 3.47 -14.38 19.20
CA SER A 291 2.51 -15.35 18.68
C SER A 291 1.44 -14.62 17.83
N GLU A 292 0.80 -15.35 16.93
CA GLU A 292 -0.30 -14.84 16.11
C GLU A 292 -1.42 -14.22 16.95
N ASP A 293 -1.80 -14.87 18.04
CA ASP A 293 -2.80 -14.37 18.98
C ASP A 293 -2.37 -13.08 19.67
N GLU A 294 -1.10 -12.98 20.08
CA GLU A 294 -0.55 -11.76 20.69
C GLU A 294 -0.49 -10.60 19.71
N ALA A 295 -0.09 -10.84 18.47
CA ALA A 295 -0.08 -9.83 17.41
C ALA A 295 -1.51 -9.33 17.15
N LYS A 296 -2.47 -10.23 17.01
CA LYS A 296 -3.89 -9.90 16.82
C LYS A 296 -4.44 -9.06 17.98
N ILE A 297 -4.25 -9.50 19.23
CA ILE A 297 -4.71 -8.78 20.41
C ILE A 297 -4.11 -7.36 20.45
N ALA A 298 -2.83 -7.23 20.15
CA ALA A 298 -2.14 -5.94 20.15
C ALA A 298 -2.72 -5.00 19.09
N ILE A 299 -2.86 -5.48 17.87
CA ILE A 299 -3.36 -4.69 16.74
C ILE A 299 -4.82 -4.29 16.96
N ASP A 300 -5.69 -5.25 17.31
CA ASP A 300 -7.09 -4.97 17.60
C ASP A 300 -7.25 -3.95 18.74
N THR A 301 -6.38 -4.02 19.74
CA THR A 301 -6.41 -3.09 20.86
C THR A 301 -5.93 -1.69 20.46
N ILE A 302 -4.84 -1.57 19.71
CA ILE A 302 -4.34 -0.29 19.20
C ILE A 302 -5.41 0.39 18.36
N PHE A 303 -5.98 -0.35 17.39
CA PHE A 303 -7.01 0.22 16.53
C PHE A 303 -8.32 0.53 17.26
N SER A 304 -8.73 -0.28 18.25
CA SER A 304 -9.90 0.07 19.08
C SER A 304 -9.71 1.37 19.89
N VAL A 305 -8.47 1.66 20.27
CA VAL A 305 -8.12 2.93 20.92
C VAL A 305 -8.16 4.09 19.92
N LEU A 306 -7.60 3.91 18.72
CA LEU A 306 -7.64 4.91 17.66
C LEU A 306 -9.09 5.19 17.21
N GLU A 307 -9.90 4.17 17.03
CA GLU A 307 -11.32 4.27 16.67
C GLU A 307 -12.18 4.91 17.78
N SER A 308 -11.72 4.90 19.04
CA SER A 308 -12.39 5.60 20.16
C SER A 308 -12.14 7.11 20.16
N THR A 309 -11.24 7.60 19.33
CA THR A 309 -11.06 9.03 19.06
C THR A 309 -12.05 9.49 17.99
N ASP A 310 -12.35 10.78 17.95
CA ASP A 310 -13.18 11.36 16.88
C ASP A 310 -12.46 11.42 15.52
N ALA A 311 -11.23 10.93 15.45
CA ALA A 311 -10.44 10.90 14.22
C ALA A 311 -10.76 9.64 13.39
N GLU A 312 -11.06 9.82 12.12
CA GLU A 312 -11.28 8.72 11.16
C GLU A 312 -10.00 8.29 10.43
N SER A 313 -8.92 9.04 10.61
CA SER A 313 -7.64 8.80 9.93
C SER A 313 -6.46 9.34 10.74
N PHE A 314 -5.25 8.87 10.43
CA PHE A 314 -4.01 9.39 11.02
C PHE A 314 -3.76 10.88 10.71
N ALA A 315 -4.23 11.37 9.56
CA ALA A 315 -4.13 12.79 9.24
C ALA A 315 -4.96 13.64 10.22
N LYS A 316 -6.22 13.28 10.44
CA LYS A 316 -7.10 13.94 11.43
C LYS A 316 -6.56 13.81 12.86
N LEU A 317 -5.98 12.66 13.21
CA LEU A 317 -5.35 12.47 14.50
C LEU A 317 -4.16 13.42 14.71
N LYS A 318 -3.35 13.65 13.67
CA LYS A 318 -2.22 14.58 13.70
C LYS A 318 -2.67 16.03 13.85
N GLU A 319 -3.76 16.42 13.18
CA GLU A 319 -4.37 17.76 13.31
C GLU A 319 -4.89 18.03 14.73
N GLY A 320 -5.45 17.01 15.41
CA GLY A 320 -5.90 17.08 16.80
C GLY A 320 -4.78 17.24 17.84
N GLY A 321 -3.53 16.99 17.46
CA GLY A 321 -2.34 17.28 18.26
C GLY A 321 -2.31 16.59 19.64
N PHE A 322 -1.98 17.38 20.70
CA PHE A 322 -1.77 16.85 22.04
C PHE A 322 -3.03 16.30 22.72
N ASP A 323 -4.19 16.78 22.35
CA ASP A 323 -5.46 16.30 22.93
C ASP A 323 -5.80 14.90 22.45
N SER A 324 -5.63 14.62 21.15
CA SER A 324 -5.76 13.25 20.61
C SER A 324 -4.79 12.25 21.28
N PHE A 325 -3.59 12.69 21.64
CA PHE A 325 -2.63 11.84 22.36
C PHE A 325 -3.08 11.54 23.79
N LYS A 326 -3.70 12.50 24.49
CA LYS A 326 -4.30 12.28 25.82
C LYS A 326 -5.45 11.29 25.77
N ASP A 327 -6.28 11.35 24.71
CA ASP A 327 -7.41 10.44 24.53
C ASP A 327 -6.92 9.01 24.31
N ILE A 328 -5.87 8.82 23.51
CA ILE A 328 -5.21 7.53 23.32
C ILE A 328 -4.69 6.99 24.67
N ILE A 329 -3.96 7.81 25.46
CA ILE A 329 -3.45 7.42 26.78
C ILE A 329 -4.59 7.06 27.74
N SER A 330 -5.66 7.86 27.74
CA SER A 330 -6.83 7.60 28.58
C SER A 330 -7.53 6.29 28.17
N ALA A 331 -7.64 6.01 26.90
CA ALA A 331 -8.22 4.77 26.39
C ALA A 331 -7.34 3.55 26.74
N LEU A 332 -6.01 3.65 26.57
CA LEU A 332 -5.07 2.61 27.00
C LEU A 332 -5.18 2.29 28.50
N GLN A 333 -5.39 3.29 29.34
CA GLN A 333 -5.58 3.10 30.80
C GLN A 333 -6.90 2.38 31.17
N LYS A 334 -7.89 2.37 30.28
CA LYS A 334 -9.16 1.68 30.48
C LYS A 334 -9.14 0.21 30.03
N LEU A 335 -8.07 -0.22 29.39
CA LEU A 335 -7.95 -1.59 28.88
C LEU A 335 -7.91 -2.63 30.02
N PRO A 336 -8.42 -3.85 29.79
CA PRO A 336 -8.21 -4.98 30.67
C PRO A 336 -6.71 -5.28 30.87
N PRO A 337 -6.29 -5.76 32.06
CA PRO A 337 -4.86 -6.02 32.36
C PRO A 337 -4.15 -6.90 31.34
N GLU A 338 -4.84 -7.93 30.82
CA GLU A 338 -4.30 -8.87 29.82
C GLU A 338 -3.90 -8.14 28.51
N LYS A 339 -4.76 -7.25 28.02
CA LYS A 339 -4.49 -6.46 26.81
C LYS A 339 -3.45 -5.37 27.03
N SER A 340 -3.50 -4.70 28.19
CA SER A 340 -2.56 -3.64 28.53
C SER A 340 -1.14 -4.17 28.69
N THR A 341 -0.94 -5.36 29.27
CA THR A 341 0.36 -6.00 29.44
C THR A 341 1.03 -6.28 28.09
N VAL A 342 0.28 -6.79 27.12
CA VAL A 342 0.79 -7.03 25.76
C VAL A 342 1.25 -5.72 25.13
N ILE A 343 0.40 -4.68 25.14
CA ILE A 343 0.75 -3.37 24.55
C ILE A 343 1.93 -2.72 25.26
N LEU A 344 1.98 -2.77 26.59
CA LEU A 344 3.11 -2.23 27.35
C LEU A 344 4.43 -2.92 27.01
N ARG A 345 4.40 -4.26 26.82
CA ARG A 345 5.56 -5.02 26.35
C ARG A 345 6.00 -4.58 24.97
N LEU A 346 5.05 -4.41 24.02
CA LEU A 346 5.31 -4.01 22.65
C LEU A 346 5.92 -2.60 22.58
N VAL A 347 5.29 -1.64 23.24
CA VAL A 347 5.79 -0.25 23.30
C VAL A 347 7.15 -0.18 23.99
N GLY A 348 7.35 -0.95 25.08
CA GLY A 348 8.62 -1.04 25.78
C GLY A 348 9.74 -1.60 24.88
N ASN A 349 9.45 -2.63 24.09
CA ASN A 349 10.40 -3.20 23.13
C ASN A 349 10.73 -2.21 22.00
N MET A 350 9.73 -1.51 21.46
CA MET A 350 9.94 -0.46 20.46
C MET A 350 10.83 0.67 20.98
N ILE A 351 10.57 1.16 22.17
CA ILE A 351 11.37 2.23 22.82
C ILE A 351 12.80 1.75 23.05
N SER A 352 13.00 0.54 23.60
CA SER A 352 14.33 0.00 23.90
C SER A 352 15.17 -0.24 22.63
N ASN A 353 14.53 -0.57 21.51
CA ASN A 353 15.20 -0.79 20.23
C ASN A 353 15.38 0.49 19.40
N SER A 354 14.66 1.58 19.74
CA SER A 354 14.67 2.85 18.99
C SER A 354 15.65 3.89 19.53
N SER A 355 16.42 3.58 20.56
CA SER A 355 17.32 4.53 21.25
C SER A 355 18.35 5.21 20.35
N ASN A 356 18.55 4.74 19.11
CA ASN A 356 19.48 5.32 18.13
C ASN A 356 18.81 6.01 16.95
N LEU A 357 17.47 6.01 16.84
CA LEU A 357 16.74 6.42 15.62
C LEU A 357 15.91 7.70 15.76
N LEU A 358 15.57 8.12 16.97
CA LEU A 358 14.73 9.30 17.21
C LEU A 358 15.50 10.32 18.04
N ALA A 359 15.20 11.60 17.85
CA ALA A 359 15.77 12.67 18.65
C ALA A 359 15.56 12.38 20.16
N SER A 360 16.61 12.50 20.96
CA SER A 360 16.64 12.11 22.38
C SER A 360 15.50 12.70 23.22
N ASP A 361 15.06 13.91 22.91
CA ASP A 361 13.97 14.60 23.59
C ASP A 361 12.58 13.98 23.35
N TYR A 362 12.36 13.41 22.17
CA TYR A 362 11.09 12.75 21.85
C TYR A 362 10.99 11.40 22.53
N ILE A 363 12.09 10.64 22.53
CA ILE A 363 12.18 9.35 23.24
C ILE A 363 12.01 9.56 24.76
N SER A 364 12.64 10.56 25.34
CA SER A 364 12.52 10.86 26.75
C SER A 364 11.09 11.18 27.17
N LYS A 365 10.35 11.93 26.35
CA LYS A 365 8.92 12.23 26.56
C LYS A 365 8.04 10.99 26.44
N LEU A 366 8.29 10.15 25.44
CA LEU A 366 7.57 8.87 25.27
C LEU A 366 7.85 7.93 26.47
N GLN A 367 9.10 7.81 26.93
CA GLN A 367 9.46 7.01 28.09
C GLN A 367 8.81 7.52 29.38
N GLU A 368 8.75 8.83 29.58
CA GLU A 368 8.09 9.42 30.76
C GLU A 368 6.59 9.10 30.77
N GLN A 369 5.91 9.26 29.64
CA GLN A 369 4.48 8.95 29.51
C GLN A 369 4.22 7.44 29.66
N PHE A 370 5.06 6.62 29.05
CA PHE A 370 5.01 5.16 29.19
C PHE A 370 5.15 4.70 30.65
N ASN A 371 6.12 5.27 31.42
CA ASN A 371 6.29 4.94 32.79
C ASN A 371 5.08 5.37 33.67
N LYS A 372 4.46 6.51 33.37
CA LYS A 372 3.20 6.93 34.02
C LYS A 372 2.07 5.95 33.81
N VAL A 373 1.93 5.44 32.57
CA VAL A 373 0.93 4.42 32.22
C VAL A 373 1.22 3.12 32.97
N LYS A 374 2.46 2.64 32.93
CA LYS A 374 2.90 1.42 33.62
C LYS A 374 2.67 1.48 35.16
N ASP A 375 2.96 2.61 35.78
CA ASP A 375 2.73 2.80 37.20
C ASP A 375 1.24 2.85 37.57
N SER A 376 0.39 3.37 36.65
CA SER A 376 -1.06 3.36 36.83
C SER A 376 -1.64 1.95 36.82
N PHE A 377 -1.08 1.05 36.02
CA PHE A 377 -1.50 -0.35 35.97
C PHE A 377 -1.07 -1.14 37.17
N LYS A 378 0.18 -0.97 37.65
CA LYS A 378 0.66 -1.61 38.91
C LYS A 378 -0.25 -1.27 40.06
N LYS A 379 -0.67 -0.02 40.21
CA LYS A 379 -1.61 0.41 41.25
C LYS A 379 -3.03 -0.18 41.14
N LYS A 380 -3.41 -0.68 39.94
CA LYS A 380 -4.70 -1.37 39.78
C LYS A 380 -4.63 -2.88 40.10
N GLU A 381 -3.46 -3.51 39.90
CA GLU A 381 -3.23 -4.92 40.29
C GLU A 381 -3.09 -5.11 41.81
N GLU A 382 -2.70 -4.06 42.54
CA GLU A 382 -2.55 -4.07 44.01
C GLU A 382 -3.87 -3.72 44.76
N ARG A 383 -4.97 -3.44 44.06
CA ARG A 383 -6.31 -3.18 44.63
C ARG A 383 -7.29 -4.28 44.26
#